data_7740eac006560e21be8b9b8555dc0906
#
_entry.id   7740eac006560e21be8b9b8555dc0906
#
_cell.length_a   1.000
_cell.length_b   1.000
_cell.length_c   1.000
_cell.angle_alpha   90.00
_cell.angle_beta   90.00
_cell.angle_gamma   90.00
#
_symmetry.space_group_name_H-M   'P 1'
#
loop_
_entity.id
_entity.type
_entity.pdbx_description
1 polymer ?
#
loop_
_entity_poly.entity_id
_entity_poly.type
_entity_poly.pdbx_seq_one_letter_code
_entity_poly.pdbx_strand_id
1 'polypeptide(L)'
;MYKRQEYGPASYLPATPTTIEQEELYSKAYQHGEELIRLGKIAAFTVAGGQGTRLGYDGPKGTLPVSPIKNKPLFQLFAEQIRGVAEKYETVIPWYIMCSPLNLEATISHFEENSHYGLAKEDIKFFAQGVMPATDFEGNLLLASQDSLALSPNGHGGSLKALIDSGSIKDMADREIQHVSYFQVDNPLVSTINPLFIGLHDLQKSDMSSRSLTKTGPFEKLGNFVSIGDRISIIEYSDLPEEKALEKDESGQIKYRAGSPAIHILRRDFIEQFASGEIKLPYHRAEKKVAHVDENGQLVTPDQPNAVKFETFVFDALPFAKNPLILEADRGEEFSPVKNMTGVDSLESSRADQIQKAKNWLSKAGHKYREDSIVEICPKSFPYPEDCLLYTSPSPRD
;
A
#
# COMPACT_ATOMS: atom_id res chain seq x y z
N MET A 1 -9.87 21.95 1.77
CA MET A 1 -9.16 22.30 3.02
C MET A 1 -7.88 23.07 2.76
N TYR A 2 -7.09 22.73 1.74
CA TYR A 2 -5.75 23.31 1.48
C TYR A 2 -5.70 24.61 0.66
N LYS A 3 -6.80 25.11 0.12
CA LYS A 3 -6.87 26.28 -0.78
C LYS A 3 -6.39 27.63 -0.21
N ARG A 4 -6.08 27.71 1.09
CA ARG A 4 -5.64 28.94 1.78
C ARG A 4 -4.33 28.80 2.55
N GLN A 5 -3.65 27.65 2.51
CA GLN A 5 -2.39 27.42 3.21
C GLN A 5 -1.25 27.50 2.20
N GLU A 6 -0.16 28.18 2.56
CA GLU A 6 1.08 28.08 1.79
C GLU A 6 1.69 26.71 2.03
N TYR A 7 2.03 26.02 0.95
CA TYR A 7 2.71 24.73 0.97
C TYR A 7 3.84 24.70 -0.06
N GLY A 8 4.89 23.94 0.25
CA GLY A 8 6.02 23.67 -0.62
C GLY A 8 6.17 22.18 -0.93
N PRO A 9 7.13 21.79 -1.78
CA PRO A 9 7.48 20.40 -1.97
C PRO A 9 8.05 19.84 -0.67
N ALA A 10 7.68 18.60 -0.33
CA ALA A 10 8.28 17.90 0.81
C ALA A 10 9.70 17.46 0.50
N SER A 11 10.57 17.46 1.52
CA SER A 11 11.90 16.88 1.43
C SER A 11 11.80 15.36 1.55
N TYR A 12 12.67 14.63 0.86
CA TYR A 12 12.74 13.18 0.90
C TYR A 12 14.19 12.68 0.76
N LEU A 13 14.45 11.48 1.26
CA LEU A 13 15.69 10.76 1.02
C LEU A 13 15.64 10.11 -0.38
N PRO A 14 16.71 10.16 -1.17
CA PRO A 14 16.74 9.56 -2.51
C PRO A 14 16.70 8.03 -2.46
N ALA A 15 16.21 7.39 -3.53
CA ALA A 15 16.19 5.93 -3.64
C ALA A 15 17.61 5.32 -3.58
N THR A 16 18.57 6.01 -4.17
CA THR A 16 20.00 5.66 -4.14
C THR A 16 20.77 6.76 -3.42
N PRO A 17 21.65 6.43 -2.48
CA PRO A 17 22.44 7.45 -1.78
C PRO A 17 23.30 8.23 -2.76
N THR A 18 23.42 9.53 -2.53
CA THR A 18 24.18 10.47 -3.38
C THR A 18 25.37 11.09 -2.66
N THR A 19 25.54 10.83 -1.37
CA THR A 19 26.67 11.26 -0.56
C THR A 19 27.19 10.10 0.32
N ILE A 20 28.44 10.22 0.77
CA ILE A 20 29.06 9.21 1.66
C ILE A 20 28.25 9.04 2.95
N GLU A 21 27.77 10.13 3.53
CA GLU A 21 26.97 10.11 4.76
C GLU A 21 25.64 9.36 4.55
N GLN A 22 25.05 9.48 3.35
CA GLN A 22 23.84 8.71 2.99
C GLN A 22 24.18 7.24 2.77
N GLU A 23 25.32 6.90 2.16
CA GLU A 23 25.75 5.50 1.99
C GLU A 23 25.94 4.82 3.36
N GLU A 24 26.62 5.49 4.30
CA GLU A 24 26.81 5.00 5.67
C GLU A 24 25.47 4.85 6.40
N LEU A 25 24.58 5.84 6.29
CA LEU A 25 23.25 5.80 6.88
C LEU A 25 22.43 4.63 6.32
N TYR A 26 22.44 4.43 5.00
CA TYR A 26 21.65 3.36 4.37
C TYR A 26 22.20 1.97 4.71
N SER A 27 23.53 1.81 4.74
CA SER A 27 24.18 0.58 5.18
C SER A 27 23.80 0.23 6.62
N LYS A 28 23.92 1.20 7.53
CA LYS A 28 23.54 1.04 8.94
C LYS A 28 22.05 0.73 9.09
N ALA A 29 21.19 1.45 8.34
CA ALA A 29 19.75 1.27 8.38
C ALA A 29 19.35 -0.12 7.85
N TYR A 30 19.97 -0.58 6.78
CA TYR A 30 19.72 -1.92 6.22
C TYR A 30 20.00 -3.00 7.27
N GLN A 31 21.19 -2.98 7.91
CA GLN A 31 21.57 -3.93 8.95
C GLN A 31 20.64 -3.88 10.17
N HIS A 32 20.26 -2.66 10.58
CA HIS A 32 19.33 -2.48 11.69
C HIS A 32 17.93 -3.02 11.35
N GLY A 33 17.46 -2.80 10.12
CA GLY A 33 16.19 -3.35 9.66
C GLY A 33 16.19 -4.89 9.60
N GLU A 34 17.30 -5.50 9.17
CA GLU A 34 17.44 -6.96 9.22
C GLU A 34 17.39 -7.48 10.67
N GLU A 35 18.00 -6.77 11.62
CA GLU A 35 17.94 -7.13 13.04
C GLU A 35 16.51 -7.07 13.59
N LEU A 36 15.76 -5.99 13.29
CA LEU A 36 14.36 -5.84 13.68
C LEU A 36 13.47 -6.95 13.10
N ILE A 37 13.73 -7.38 11.87
CA ILE A 37 13.02 -8.51 11.24
C ILE A 37 13.34 -9.80 11.97
N ARG A 38 14.63 -10.12 12.23
CA ARG A 38 15.06 -11.32 12.99
C ARG A 38 14.46 -11.37 14.39
N LEU A 39 14.33 -10.23 15.03
CA LEU A 39 13.72 -10.10 16.37
C LEU A 39 12.19 -10.20 16.36
N GLY A 40 11.55 -10.40 15.19
CA GLY A 40 10.10 -10.51 15.07
C GLY A 40 9.36 -9.22 15.41
N LYS A 41 9.95 -8.04 15.15
CA LYS A 41 9.35 -6.75 15.50
C LYS A 41 8.44 -6.17 14.39
N ILE A 42 8.26 -6.89 13.31
CA ILE A 42 7.59 -6.40 12.08
C ILE A 42 6.35 -7.22 11.78
N ALA A 43 5.27 -6.54 11.37
CA ALA A 43 4.08 -7.15 10.80
C ALA A 43 3.82 -6.61 9.39
N ALA A 44 3.23 -7.44 8.53
CA ALA A 44 2.66 -7.02 7.26
C ALA A 44 1.20 -6.61 7.44
N PHE A 45 0.78 -5.55 6.76
CA PHE A 45 -0.61 -5.10 6.76
C PHE A 45 -1.06 -4.72 5.35
N THR A 46 -2.06 -5.42 4.84
CA THR A 46 -2.61 -5.21 3.50
C THR A 46 -4.03 -4.67 3.55
N VAL A 47 -4.28 -3.58 2.85
CA VAL A 47 -5.64 -3.09 2.59
C VAL A 47 -6.18 -3.76 1.33
N ALA A 48 -7.16 -4.63 1.48
CA ALA A 48 -7.68 -5.53 0.45
C ALA A 48 -9.22 -5.44 0.29
N GLY A 49 -9.81 -4.28 0.57
CA GLY A 49 -11.27 -4.09 0.48
C GLY A 49 -11.82 -3.99 -0.95
N GLY A 50 -10.96 -3.88 -1.96
CA GLY A 50 -11.36 -3.68 -3.35
C GLY A 50 -11.91 -4.95 -4.03
N GLN A 51 -12.94 -4.77 -4.88
CA GLN A 51 -13.43 -5.80 -5.81
C GLN A 51 -12.73 -5.66 -7.17
N GLY A 52 -12.69 -6.78 -7.91
CA GLY A 52 -12.11 -6.85 -9.25
C GLY A 52 -13.02 -6.32 -10.38
N THR A 53 -14.21 -5.84 -10.08
CA THR A 53 -15.26 -5.51 -11.06
C THR A 53 -14.82 -4.56 -12.17
N ARG A 54 -14.00 -3.54 -11.83
CA ARG A 54 -13.44 -2.62 -12.85
C ARG A 54 -12.48 -3.31 -13.82
N LEU A 55 -11.97 -4.48 -13.43
CA LEU A 55 -11.04 -5.30 -14.23
C LEU A 55 -11.77 -6.42 -14.97
N GLY A 56 -13.11 -6.45 -14.92
CA GLY A 56 -13.92 -7.55 -15.44
C GLY A 56 -13.74 -8.86 -14.66
N TYR A 57 -13.24 -8.79 -13.44
CA TYR A 57 -13.02 -9.95 -12.57
C TYR A 57 -14.09 -10.01 -11.47
N ASP A 58 -14.75 -11.15 -11.35
CA ASP A 58 -15.77 -11.37 -10.32
C ASP A 58 -15.12 -11.99 -9.09
N GLY A 59 -14.87 -11.16 -8.09
CA GLY A 59 -14.27 -11.56 -6.82
C GLY A 59 -13.39 -10.50 -6.17
N PRO A 60 -12.82 -10.81 -4.99
CA PRO A 60 -11.87 -9.94 -4.31
C PRO A 60 -10.65 -9.67 -5.19
N LYS A 61 -10.20 -8.42 -5.27
CA LYS A 61 -9.05 -8.05 -6.12
C LYS A 61 -7.78 -8.88 -5.79
N GLY A 62 -7.57 -9.20 -4.52
CA GLY A 62 -6.41 -9.98 -4.08
C GLY A 62 -6.35 -11.41 -4.66
N THR A 63 -7.47 -11.94 -5.15
CA THR A 63 -7.55 -13.27 -5.79
C THR A 63 -7.33 -13.22 -7.31
N LEU A 64 -7.14 -12.02 -7.89
CA LEU A 64 -6.89 -11.84 -9.32
C LEU A 64 -5.52 -12.44 -9.71
N PRO A 65 -5.46 -13.34 -10.71
CA PRO A 65 -4.20 -13.87 -11.25
C PRO A 65 -3.41 -12.78 -11.98
N VAL A 66 -2.23 -12.43 -11.48
CA VAL A 66 -1.43 -11.31 -12.01
C VAL A 66 -0.03 -11.69 -12.48
N SER A 67 0.56 -12.80 -11.98
CA SER A 67 1.94 -13.13 -12.37
C SER A 67 2.02 -13.58 -13.84
N PRO A 68 3.15 -13.30 -14.53
CA PRO A 68 3.21 -13.46 -16.00
C PRO A 68 3.27 -14.88 -16.49
N ILE A 69 3.82 -15.84 -15.72
CA ILE A 69 4.00 -17.23 -16.13
C ILE A 69 3.11 -18.17 -15.32
N LYS A 70 3.18 -18.09 -14.00
CA LYS A 70 2.48 -19.01 -13.09
C LYS A 70 1.03 -18.60 -12.81
N ASN A 71 0.60 -17.42 -13.28
CA ASN A 71 -0.73 -16.88 -13.03
C ASN A 71 -1.09 -16.85 -11.53
N LYS A 72 -0.11 -16.56 -10.68
CA LYS A 72 -0.32 -16.44 -9.25
C LYS A 72 -1.21 -15.22 -8.94
N PRO A 73 -2.20 -15.36 -8.05
CA PRO A 73 -2.96 -14.20 -7.57
C PRO A 73 -2.11 -13.27 -6.71
N LEU A 74 -2.56 -12.02 -6.54
CA LEU A 74 -1.89 -11.00 -5.73
C LEU A 74 -1.60 -11.50 -4.31
N PHE A 75 -2.57 -12.13 -3.65
CA PHE A 75 -2.37 -12.69 -2.31
C PHE A 75 -1.26 -13.74 -2.26
N GLN A 76 -1.15 -14.59 -3.29
CA GLN A 76 -0.07 -15.59 -3.35
C GLN A 76 1.30 -14.94 -3.48
N LEU A 77 1.43 -13.89 -4.30
CA LEU A 77 2.71 -13.16 -4.44
C LEU A 77 3.16 -12.57 -3.11
N PHE A 78 2.23 -11.93 -2.37
CA PHE A 78 2.55 -11.37 -1.05
C PHE A 78 2.85 -12.45 0.00
N ALA A 79 2.04 -13.52 0.04
CA ALA A 79 2.28 -14.65 0.94
C ALA A 79 3.65 -15.28 0.70
N GLU A 80 4.03 -15.52 -0.57
CA GLU A 80 5.33 -16.06 -0.93
C GLU A 80 6.47 -15.12 -0.54
N GLN A 81 6.30 -13.81 -0.70
CA GLN A 81 7.30 -12.82 -0.29
C GLN A 81 7.46 -12.79 1.24
N ILE A 82 6.35 -12.74 1.99
CA ILE A 82 6.36 -12.78 3.46
C ILE A 82 7.04 -14.06 3.96
N ARG A 83 6.70 -15.23 3.35
CA ARG A 83 7.36 -16.50 3.68
C ARG A 83 8.85 -16.49 3.38
N GLY A 84 9.25 -15.99 2.21
CA GLY A 84 10.67 -15.91 1.84
C GLY A 84 11.48 -15.07 2.82
N VAL A 85 10.92 -13.94 3.25
CA VAL A 85 11.55 -13.10 4.29
C VAL A 85 11.57 -13.81 5.63
N ALA A 86 10.46 -14.43 6.06
CA ALA A 86 10.40 -15.17 7.33
C ALA A 86 11.40 -16.35 7.37
N GLU A 87 11.50 -17.11 6.27
CA GLU A 87 12.46 -18.20 6.12
C GLU A 87 13.92 -17.67 6.12
N LYS A 88 14.22 -16.58 5.42
CA LYS A 88 15.56 -15.96 5.35
C LYS A 88 16.05 -15.48 6.72
N TYR A 89 15.20 -14.93 7.54
CA TYR A 89 15.56 -14.36 8.85
C TYR A 89 15.18 -15.25 10.04
N GLU A 90 14.70 -16.48 9.78
CA GLU A 90 14.32 -17.47 10.80
C GLU A 90 13.32 -16.88 11.82
N THR A 91 12.30 -16.19 11.36
CA THR A 91 11.32 -15.47 12.18
C THR A 91 9.90 -15.69 11.70
N VAL A 92 8.93 -15.20 12.46
CA VAL A 92 7.52 -15.13 12.06
C VAL A 92 7.17 -13.68 11.73
N ILE A 93 6.51 -13.48 10.60
CA ILE A 93 5.97 -12.17 10.19
C ILE A 93 4.44 -12.32 10.12
N PRO A 94 3.69 -11.87 11.13
CA PRO A 94 2.25 -11.93 11.09
C PRO A 94 1.69 -11.00 10.01
N TRP A 95 0.64 -11.47 9.34
CA TRP A 95 0.00 -10.76 8.24
C TRP A 95 -1.44 -10.39 8.56
N TYR A 96 -1.72 -9.11 8.61
CA TYR A 96 -3.04 -8.53 8.86
C TYR A 96 -3.66 -8.12 7.54
N ILE A 97 -4.88 -8.57 7.23
CA ILE A 97 -5.55 -8.34 5.96
C ILE A 97 -6.91 -7.70 6.23
N MET A 98 -7.03 -6.42 5.86
CA MET A 98 -8.30 -5.70 5.95
C MET A 98 -9.09 -5.88 4.66
N CYS A 99 -10.26 -6.48 4.79
CA CYS A 99 -11.23 -6.66 3.71
C CYS A 99 -12.39 -5.66 3.81
N SER A 100 -13.19 -5.54 2.77
CA SER A 100 -14.52 -4.95 2.90
C SER A 100 -15.49 -5.98 3.48
N PRO A 101 -16.60 -5.57 4.10
CA PRO A 101 -17.63 -6.53 4.51
C PRO A 101 -18.14 -7.42 3.37
N LEU A 102 -18.09 -6.90 2.13
CA LEU A 102 -18.57 -7.61 0.94
C LEU A 102 -17.63 -8.73 0.45
N ASN A 103 -16.32 -8.66 0.75
CA ASN A 103 -15.35 -9.61 0.23
C ASN A 103 -14.59 -10.39 1.30
N LEU A 104 -14.92 -10.18 2.57
CA LEU A 104 -14.23 -10.82 3.69
C LEU A 104 -14.35 -12.35 3.64
N GLU A 105 -15.56 -12.88 3.54
CA GLU A 105 -15.81 -14.33 3.51
C GLU A 105 -15.16 -14.98 2.29
N ALA A 106 -15.32 -14.38 1.09
CA ALA A 106 -14.71 -14.86 -0.12
C ALA A 106 -13.17 -14.87 -0.04
N THR A 107 -12.59 -13.87 0.63
CA THR A 107 -11.14 -13.81 0.85
C THR A 107 -10.69 -14.92 1.80
N ILE A 108 -11.37 -15.14 2.91
CA ILE A 108 -11.05 -16.22 3.88
C ILE A 108 -11.14 -17.58 3.19
N SER A 109 -12.24 -17.86 2.49
CA SER A 109 -12.43 -19.12 1.74
C SER A 109 -11.30 -19.35 0.74
N HIS A 110 -10.91 -18.31 0.01
CA HIS A 110 -9.81 -18.41 -0.95
C HIS A 110 -8.48 -18.79 -0.28
N PHE A 111 -8.17 -18.25 0.90
CA PHE A 111 -6.97 -18.64 1.65
C PHE A 111 -7.06 -20.08 2.17
N GLU A 112 -8.21 -20.52 2.65
CA GLU A 112 -8.42 -21.90 3.11
C GLU A 112 -8.28 -22.90 1.96
N GLU A 113 -8.89 -22.65 0.81
CA GLU A 113 -8.78 -23.46 -0.41
C GLU A 113 -7.34 -23.59 -0.93
N ASN A 114 -6.51 -22.56 -0.71
CA ASN A 114 -5.10 -22.52 -1.13
C ASN A 114 -4.13 -22.83 0.02
N SER A 115 -4.60 -23.50 1.11
CA SER A 115 -3.78 -23.88 2.26
C SER A 115 -2.95 -22.69 2.80
N HIS A 116 -3.56 -21.51 2.85
CA HIS A 116 -2.96 -20.25 3.31
C HIS A 116 -1.63 -19.90 2.63
N TYR A 117 -1.42 -20.44 1.42
CA TYR A 117 -0.16 -20.33 0.66
C TYR A 117 1.08 -20.80 1.45
N GLY A 118 0.85 -21.71 2.44
CA GLY A 118 1.86 -22.27 3.31
C GLY A 118 2.31 -21.37 4.44
N LEU A 119 1.61 -20.26 4.73
CA LEU A 119 1.70 -19.54 5.99
C LEU A 119 0.90 -20.28 7.07
N ALA A 120 1.28 -20.17 8.33
CA ALA A 120 0.51 -20.69 9.44
C ALA A 120 -0.81 -19.88 9.60
N LYS A 121 -1.93 -20.58 9.83
CA LYS A 121 -3.24 -19.94 9.93
C LYS A 121 -3.31 -18.91 11.05
N GLU A 122 -2.64 -19.20 12.16
CA GLU A 122 -2.54 -18.33 13.35
C GLU A 122 -1.73 -17.04 13.11
N ASP A 123 -0.94 -16.99 12.04
CA ASP A 123 -0.14 -15.82 11.67
C ASP A 123 -0.84 -14.93 10.63
N ILE A 124 -2.06 -15.29 10.21
CA ILE A 124 -2.89 -14.47 9.32
C ILE A 124 -4.15 -14.05 10.04
N LYS A 125 -4.43 -12.75 10.04
CA LYS A 125 -5.64 -12.21 10.65
C LYS A 125 -6.46 -11.40 9.64
N PHE A 126 -7.67 -11.88 9.36
CA PHE A 126 -8.63 -11.19 8.50
C PHE A 126 -9.61 -10.39 9.34
N PHE A 127 -9.97 -9.21 8.87
CA PHE A 127 -10.98 -8.37 9.52
C PHE A 127 -11.62 -7.41 8.51
N ALA A 128 -12.83 -6.94 8.85
CA ALA A 128 -13.58 -6.05 7.99
C ALA A 128 -13.21 -4.58 8.23
N GLN A 129 -13.20 -3.82 7.16
CA GLN A 129 -13.17 -2.37 7.18
C GLN A 129 -14.48 -1.82 7.73
N GLY A 130 -14.42 -0.69 8.43
CA GLY A 130 -15.59 0.06 8.84
C GLY A 130 -16.39 0.62 7.65
N VAL A 131 -17.68 0.83 7.86
CA VAL A 131 -18.58 1.41 6.87
C VAL A 131 -19.22 2.68 7.40
N MET A 132 -19.65 3.56 6.49
CA MET A 132 -20.38 4.77 6.78
C MET A 132 -21.66 4.87 5.94
N PRO A 133 -22.74 5.46 6.46
CA PRO A 133 -23.93 5.72 5.65
C PRO A 133 -23.64 6.79 4.59
N ALA A 134 -24.22 6.60 3.42
CA ALA A 134 -24.28 7.63 2.39
C ALA A 134 -25.43 8.60 2.70
N THR A 135 -25.26 9.89 2.36
CA THR A 135 -26.31 10.90 2.44
C THR A 135 -26.66 11.44 1.07
N ASP A 136 -27.84 12.02 0.92
CA ASP A 136 -28.11 12.92 -0.21
C ASP A 136 -27.32 14.24 -0.08
N PHE A 137 -27.54 15.18 -0.98
CA PHE A 137 -26.86 16.48 -0.96
C PHE A 137 -27.36 17.42 0.15
N GLU A 138 -28.56 17.17 0.67
CA GLU A 138 -29.19 17.87 1.78
C GLU A 138 -28.75 17.32 3.14
N GLY A 139 -28.09 16.16 3.17
CA GLY A 139 -27.58 15.50 4.39
C GLY A 139 -28.51 14.44 4.96
N ASN A 140 -29.58 14.07 4.27
CA ASN A 140 -30.47 12.99 4.69
C ASN A 140 -29.82 11.61 4.42
N LEU A 141 -30.04 10.64 5.29
CA LEU A 141 -29.52 9.28 5.12
C LEU A 141 -30.24 8.57 3.96
N LEU A 142 -29.48 7.91 3.12
CA LEU A 142 -30.01 7.06 2.07
C LEU A 142 -30.24 5.64 2.57
N LEU A 143 -31.34 5.02 2.18
CA LEU A 143 -31.70 3.65 2.53
C LEU A 143 -31.36 2.72 1.35
N ALA A 144 -30.76 1.56 1.64
CA ALA A 144 -30.56 0.47 0.69
C ALA A 144 -31.79 -0.43 0.59
N SER A 145 -32.57 -0.57 1.67
CA SER A 145 -33.87 -1.21 1.77
C SER A 145 -34.72 -0.43 2.79
N GLN A 146 -35.97 -0.84 3.01
CA GLN A 146 -36.86 -0.16 3.97
C GLN A 146 -36.33 -0.17 5.41
N ASP A 147 -35.45 -1.11 5.75
CA ASP A 147 -34.92 -1.35 7.08
C ASP A 147 -33.39 -1.28 7.17
N SER A 148 -32.71 -0.89 6.08
CA SER A 148 -31.25 -0.82 6.05
C SER A 148 -30.73 0.45 5.37
N LEU A 149 -29.61 0.98 5.92
CA LEU A 149 -28.92 2.14 5.37
C LEU A 149 -28.08 1.77 4.13
N ALA A 150 -27.97 2.68 3.19
CA ALA A 150 -26.99 2.59 2.09
C ALA A 150 -25.59 2.87 2.63
N LEU A 151 -24.87 1.80 2.97
CA LEU A 151 -23.53 1.86 3.55
C LEU A 151 -22.44 1.80 2.48
N SER A 152 -21.32 2.44 2.74
CA SER A 152 -20.11 2.35 1.93
C SER A 152 -18.87 2.27 2.80
N PRO A 153 -17.77 1.67 2.31
CA PRO A 153 -16.50 1.69 3.02
C PRO A 153 -16.07 3.11 3.37
N ASN A 154 -15.48 3.27 4.56
CA ASN A 154 -15.09 4.58 5.11
C ASN A 154 -13.71 5.08 4.62
N GLY A 155 -13.22 4.57 3.49
CA GLY A 155 -11.90 4.90 2.94
C GLY A 155 -10.76 4.10 3.59
N HIS A 156 -9.59 4.13 2.97
CA HIS A 156 -8.46 3.37 3.49
C HIS A 156 -7.85 3.96 4.78
N GLY A 157 -8.21 5.18 5.19
CA GLY A 157 -7.88 5.72 6.51
C GLY A 157 -8.64 5.04 7.64
N GLY A 158 -9.82 4.48 7.35
CA GLY A 158 -10.56 3.63 8.27
C GLY A 158 -9.79 2.37 8.70
N SER A 159 -8.70 2.04 8.01
CA SER A 159 -7.83 0.90 8.32
C SER A 159 -7.19 0.98 9.71
N LEU A 160 -6.80 2.19 10.16
CA LEU A 160 -6.22 2.38 11.48
C LEU A 160 -7.23 2.03 12.58
N LYS A 161 -8.47 2.52 12.44
CA LYS A 161 -9.54 2.17 13.36
C LYS A 161 -9.92 0.68 13.27
N ALA A 162 -9.95 0.11 12.08
CA ALA A 162 -10.26 -1.30 11.88
C ALA A 162 -9.24 -2.24 12.55
N LEU A 163 -7.94 -1.90 12.52
CA LEU A 163 -6.90 -2.61 13.27
C LEU A 163 -7.16 -2.60 14.78
N ILE A 164 -7.67 -1.50 15.31
CA ILE A 164 -8.00 -1.35 16.72
C ILE A 164 -9.25 -2.17 17.05
N ASP A 165 -10.34 -1.94 16.33
CA ASP A 165 -11.66 -2.54 16.59
C ASP A 165 -11.64 -4.07 16.43
N SER A 166 -10.82 -4.61 15.54
CA SER A 166 -10.63 -6.06 15.34
C SER A 166 -9.78 -6.73 16.44
N GLY A 167 -9.19 -5.97 17.36
CA GLY A 167 -8.22 -6.46 18.33
C GLY A 167 -6.86 -6.81 17.72
N SER A 168 -6.59 -6.40 16.46
CA SER A 168 -5.30 -6.66 15.80
C SER A 168 -4.15 -5.93 16.48
N ILE A 169 -4.37 -4.72 16.97
CA ILE A 169 -3.36 -3.97 17.74
C ILE A 169 -2.98 -4.68 19.03
N LYS A 170 -3.95 -5.27 19.72
CA LYS A 170 -3.68 -6.07 20.92
C LYS A 170 -2.86 -7.32 20.57
N ASP A 171 -3.22 -8.04 19.51
CA ASP A 171 -2.47 -9.20 19.03
C ASP A 171 -1.03 -8.81 18.63
N MET A 172 -0.84 -7.67 17.96
CA MET A 172 0.49 -7.12 17.67
C MET A 172 1.28 -6.82 18.95
N ALA A 173 0.62 -6.27 19.99
CA ALA A 173 1.26 -6.00 21.26
C ALA A 173 1.67 -7.28 21.98
N ASP A 174 0.82 -8.29 22.02
CA ASP A 174 1.07 -9.60 22.61
C ASP A 174 2.23 -10.33 21.89
N ARG A 175 2.45 -10.08 20.59
CA ARG A 175 3.58 -10.56 19.76
C ARG A 175 4.79 -9.63 19.78
N GLU A 176 4.76 -8.55 20.54
CA GLU A 176 5.84 -7.53 20.62
C GLU A 176 6.17 -6.87 19.28
N ILE A 177 5.22 -6.79 18.34
CA ILE A 177 5.38 -6.06 17.09
C ILE A 177 5.52 -4.57 17.37
N GLN A 178 6.48 -3.94 16.74
CA GLN A 178 6.76 -2.51 16.88
C GLN A 178 6.39 -1.72 15.63
N HIS A 179 6.59 -2.30 14.44
CA HIS A 179 6.41 -1.64 13.16
C HIS A 179 5.48 -2.44 12.25
N VAL A 180 4.63 -1.74 11.54
CA VAL A 180 3.64 -2.29 10.62
C VAL A 180 3.95 -1.81 9.21
N SER A 181 4.30 -2.73 8.32
CA SER A 181 4.48 -2.46 6.90
C SER A 181 3.13 -2.47 6.19
N TYR A 182 2.67 -1.29 5.81
CA TYR A 182 1.37 -1.03 5.19
C TYR A 182 1.50 -0.94 3.67
N PHE A 183 0.66 -1.69 2.95
CA PHE A 183 0.56 -1.62 1.50
C PHE A 183 -0.84 -1.97 1.00
N GLN A 184 -1.13 -1.61 -0.25
CA GLN A 184 -2.40 -1.92 -0.90
C GLN A 184 -2.31 -3.19 -1.74
N VAL A 185 -3.43 -3.91 -1.83
CA VAL A 185 -3.50 -5.23 -2.50
C VAL A 185 -3.29 -5.19 -4.00
N ASP A 186 -3.42 -4.02 -4.63
CA ASP A 186 -3.42 -3.91 -6.09
C ASP A 186 -2.02 -3.75 -6.73
N ASN A 187 -0.96 -3.70 -5.92
CA ASN A 187 0.40 -3.46 -6.40
C ASN A 187 1.30 -4.70 -6.26
N PRO A 188 1.44 -5.55 -7.29
CA PRO A 188 2.25 -6.77 -7.21
C PRO A 188 3.76 -6.53 -7.09
N LEU A 189 4.26 -5.32 -7.37
CA LEU A 189 5.69 -5.00 -7.26
C LEU A 189 6.12 -4.60 -5.86
N VAL A 190 5.19 -4.31 -4.94
CA VAL A 190 5.55 -3.81 -3.62
C VAL A 190 6.51 -4.75 -2.89
N SER A 191 7.55 -4.21 -2.29
CA SER A 191 8.37 -4.92 -1.31
C SER A 191 7.61 -4.93 0.02
N THR A 192 6.96 -6.05 0.35
CA THR A 192 6.08 -6.15 1.54
C THR A 192 6.84 -5.90 2.84
N ILE A 193 8.09 -6.35 2.91
CA ILE A 193 9.01 -6.17 4.06
C ILE A 193 10.35 -5.71 3.49
N ASN A 194 10.72 -4.46 3.70
CA ASN A 194 11.96 -3.88 3.17
C ASN A 194 12.92 -3.47 4.31
N PRO A 195 14.07 -4.15 4.49
CA PRO A 195 14.99 -3.89 5.59
C PRO A 195 15.49 -2.45 5.65
N LEU A 196 15.88 -1.87 4.52
CA LEU A 196 16.34 -0.48 4.48
C LEU A 196 15.27 0.50 4.97
N PHE A 197 14.04 0.35 4.48
CA PHE A 197 12.96 1.26 4.83
C PHE A 197 12.55 1.12 6.30
N ILE A 198 12.51 -0.13 6.81
CA ILE A 198 12.26 -0.41 8.23
C ILE A 198 13.37 0.20 9.11
N GLY A 199 14.62 -0.03 8.75
CA GLY A 199 15.74 0.48 9.54
C GLY A 199 15.83 2.01 9.55
N LEU A 200 15.60 2.67 8.40
CA LEU A 200 15.52 4.13 8.35
C LEU A 200 14.37 4.68 9.22
N HIS A 201 13.20 4.04 9.15
CA HIS A 201 12.04 4.40 9.95
C HIS A 201 12.35 4.36 11.45
N ASP A 202 12.96 3.28 11.93
CA ASP A 202 13.25 3.12 13.36
C ASP A 202 14.41 4.01 13.81
N LEU A 203 15.53 4.09 13.06
CA LEU A 203 16.64 4.96 13.38
C LEU A 203 16.25 6.45 13.47
N GLN A 204 15.32 6.90 12.64
CA GLN A 204 14.76 8.25 12.68
C GLN A 204 13.71 8.43 13.79
N LYS A 205 13.33 7.34 14.47
CA LYS A 205 12.22 7.34 15.44
C LYS A 205 10.95 7.93 14.84
N SER A 206 10.67 7.57 13.58
CA SER A 206 9.52 8.04 12.84
C SER A 206 8.26 7.34 13.32
N ASP A 207 7.17 8.06 13.54
CA ASP A 207 5.86 7.46 13.82
C ASP A 207 5.23 6.90 12.55
N MET A 208 5.44 7.57 11.41
CA MET A 208 4.98 7.15 10.09
C MET A 208 6.00 7.55 9.03
N SER A 209 6.48 6.56 8.27
CA SER A 209 7.34 6.75 7.10
C SER A 209 6.59 6.36 5.84
N SER A 210 6.93 6.99 4.71
CA SER A 210 6.25 6.78 3.43
C SER A 210 7.24 6.58 2.30
N ARG A 211 6.89 5.72 1.33
CA ARG A 211 7.58 5.70 0.04
C ARG A 211 7.07 6.84 -0.83
N SER A 212 7.96 7.43 -1.60
CA SER A 212 7.59 8.31 -2.70
C SER A 212 8.09 7.79 -4.03
N LEU A 213 7.41 8.17 -5.10
CA LEU A 213 7.80 7.90 -6.48
C LEU A 213 7.94 9.22 -7.22
N THR A 214 8.96 9.35 -8.03
CA THR A 214 9.00 10.46 -8.98
C THR A 214 7.87 10.31 -9.99
N LYS A 215 6.99 11.32 -10.05
CA LYS A 215 5.84 11.34 -10.97
C LYS A 215 6.30 11.37 -12.42
N THR A 216 5.61 10.63 -13.27
CA THR A 216 5.86 10.59 -14.72
C THR A 216 5.33 11.82 -15.44
N GLY A 217 4.44 12.58 -14.82
CA GLY A 217 3.87 13.80 -15.34
C GLY A 217 3.06 14.58 -14.30
N PRO A 218 2.72 15.84 -14.58
CA PRO A 218 2.06 16.73 -13.61
C PRO A 218 0.69 16.23 -13.15
N PHE A 219 -0.02 15.51 -14.01
CA PHE A 219 -1.39 15.01 -13.78
C PHE A 219 -1.46 13.52 -13.46
N GLU A 220 -0.33 12.90 -13.13
CA GLU A 220 -0.35 11.52 -12.66
C GLU A 220 -1.20 11.40 -11.39
N LYS A 221 -2.05 10.35 -11.34
CA LYS A 221 -3.03 10.12 -10.27
C LYS A 221 -2.39 9.54 -9.01
N LEU A 222 -1.42 10.26 -8.47
CA LEU A 222 -0.78 10.01 -7.18
C LEU A 222 -0.96 11.22 -6.27
N GLY A 223 -1.21 11.00 -5.00
CA GLY A 223 -1.20 12.05 -4.00
C GLY A 223 0.18 12.72 -3.94
N ASN A 224 0.23 14.03 -3.75
CA ASN A 224 1.47 14.82 -3.81
C ASN A 224 1.99 15.09 -2.40
N PHE A 225 3.21 14.67 -2.09
CA PHE A 225 3.86 15.03 -0.83
C PHE A 225 4.19 16.51 -0.82
N VAL A 226 3.74 17.19 0.23
CA VAL A 226 3.96 18.62 0.45
C VAL A 226 4.40 18.88 1.90
N SER A 227 5.12 19.99 2.11
CA SER A 227 5.36 20.55 3.43
C SER A 227 4.41 21.71 3.68
N ILE A 228 3.77 21.73 4.85
CA ILE A 228 2.91 22.80 5.32
C ILE A 228 3.47 23.27 6.68
N GLY A 229 4.22 24.35 6.69
CA GLY A 229 5.08 24.69 7.83
C GLY A 229 6.07 23.53 8.09
N ASP A 230 6.13 23.06 9.33
CA ASP A 230 7.02 21.96 9.75
C ASP A 230 6.40 20.56 9.56
N ARG A 231 5.22 20.46 8.96
CA ARG A 231 4.49 19.20 8.82
C ARG A 231 4.53 18.69 7.39
N ILE A 232 4.63 17.38 7.23
CA ILE A 232 4.44 16.70 5.95
C ILE A 232 2.96 16.33 5.81
N SER A 233 2.43 16.57 4.62
CA SER A 233 1.07 16.22 4.23
C SER A 233 1.05 15.65 2.83
N ILE A 234 -0.06 15.02 2.46
CA ILE A 234 -0.35 14.65 1.08
C ILE A 234 -1.57 15.41 0.60
N ILE A 235 -1.45 16.06 -0.55
CA ILE A 235 -2.58 16.65 -1.28
C ILE A 235 -2.95 15.68 -2.41
N GLU A 236 -4.21 15.24 -2.43
CA GLU A 236 -4.71 14.40 -3.51
C GLU A 236 -4.51 15.07 -4.87
N TYR A 237 -4.27 14.25 -5.90
CA TYR A 237 -4.04 14.76 -7.27
C TYR A 237 -5.23 15.57 -7.78
N SER A 238 -6.45 15.28 -7.33
CA SER A 238 -7.67 16.01 -7.67
C SER A 238 -7.79 17.36 -6.98
N ASP A 239 -7.08 17.56 -5.86
CA ASP A 239 -7.15 18.74 -5.02
C ASP A 239 -5.99 19.71 -5.25
N LEU A 240 -4.92 19.24 -5.91
CA LEU A 240 -3.78 20.09 -6.27
C LEU A 240 -4.19 21.00 -7.45
N PRO A 241 -4.14 22.35 -7.29
CA PRO A 241 -4.45 23.27 -8.38
C PRO A 241 -3.57 23.01 -9.62
N GLU A 242 -4.14 23.12 -10.81
CA GLU A 242 -3.45 22.87 -12.08
C GLU A 242 -2.18 23.70 -12.22
N GLU A 243 -2.23 25.00 -11.86
CA GLU A 243 -1.08 25.89 -11.86
C GLU A 243 0.07 25.37 -11.00
N LYS A 244 -0.25 24.76 -9.84
CA LYS A 244 0.73 24.15 -8.95
C LYS A 244 1.25 22.82 -9.49
N ALA A 245 0.39 22.02 -10.10
CA ALA A 245 0.81 20.75 -10.73
C ALA A 245 1.83 21.00 -11.87
N LEU A 246 1.68 22.11 -12.61
CA LEU A 246 2.55 22.51 -13.73
C LEU A 246 3.79 23.29 -13.28
N GLU A 247 3.87 23.73 -12.00
CA GLU A 247 5.00 24.51 -11.48
C GLU A 247 6.31 23.71 -11.58
N LYS A 248 7.37 24.36 -12.08
CA LYS A 248 8.69 23.76 -12.22
C LYS A 248 9.66 24.33 -11.19
N ASP A 249 10.64 23.52 -10.81
CA ASP A 249 11.76 23.95 -10.00
C ASP A 249 12.86 24.61 -10.86
N GLU A 250 13.94 25.06 -10.23
CA GLU A 250 15.08 25.72 -10.90
C GLU A 250 15.77 24.81 -11.93
N SER A 251 15.65 23.50 -11.80
CA SER A 251 16.17 22.52 -12.77
C SER A 251 15.24 22.25 -13.97
N GLY A 252 14.04 22.87 -13.96
CA GLY A 252 13.02 22.68 -14.99
C GLY A 252 12.18 21.43 -14.81
N GLN A 253 12.34 20.70 -13.70
CA GLN A 253 11.53 19.52 -13.37
C GLN A 253 10.24 19.93 -12.65
N ILE A 254 9.25 19.05 -12.64
CA ILE A 254 8.00 19.26 -11.86
C ILE A 254 8.36 19.48 -10.39
N LYS A 255 7.92 20.58 -9.81
CA LYS A 255 8.24 20.96 -8.42
C LYS A 255 7.63 20.00 -7.42
N TYR A 256 6.36 19.58 -7.63
CA TYR A 256 5.64 18.63 -6.79
C TYR A 256 5.71 17.22 -7.39
N ARG A 257 6.95 16.70 -7.57
CA ARG A 257 7.18 15.42 -8.22
C ARG A 257 7.12 14.20 -7.31
N ALA A 258 7.19 14.40 -5.99
CA ALA A 258 7.11 13.30 -5.04
C ALA A 258 5.66 12.82 -4.91
N GLY A 259 5.34 11.71 -5.58
CA GLY A 259 4.03 11.07 -5.55
C GLY A 259 3.96 9.96 -4.51
N SER A 260 2.79 9.77 -3.89
CA SER A 260 2.56 8.73 -2.88
C SER A 260 1.94 7.47 -3.51
N PRO A 261 2.64 6.32 -3.48
CA PRO A 261 2.08 5.03 -3.90
C PRO A 261 1.25 4.34 -2.79
N ALA A 262 1.01 5.00 -1.66
CA ALA A 262 0.37 4.44 -0.48
C ALA A 262 1.10 3.22 0.11
N ILE A 263 2.42 3.32 0.22
CA ILE A 263 3.30 2.36 0.91
C ILE A 263 3.90 3.07 2.12
N HIS A 264 3.64 2.52 3.32
CA HIS A 264 4.01 3.18 4.57
C HIS A 264 4.59 2.17 5.57
N ILE A 265 5.35 2.68 6.54
CA ILE A 265 5.62 1.99 7.80
C ILE A 265 5.05 2.85 8.91
N LEU A 266 4.28 2.22 9.81
CA LEU A 266 3.69 2.86 10.97
C LEU A 266 4.20 2.18 12.24
N ARG A 267 4.49 2.98 13.25
CA ARG A 267 4.71 2.43 14.59
C ARG A 267 3.38 1.97 15.19
N ARG A 268 3.39 0.82 15.86
CA ARG A 268 2.19 0.30 16.53
C ARG A 268 1.63 1.28 17.55
N ASP A 269 2.50 1.88 18.39
CA ASP A 269 2.10 2.84 19.42
C ASP A 269 1.54 4.16 18.83
N PHE A 270 1.94 4.54 17.63
CA PHE A 270 1.32 5.65 16.89
C PHE A 270 -0.12 5.28 16.45
N ILE A 271 -0.33 4.06 15.97
CA ILE A 271 -1.68 3.59 15.61
C ILE A 271 -2.58 3.56 16.85
N GLU A 272 -2.07 3.21 18.01
CA GLU A 272 -2.83 3.20 19.29
C GLU A 272 -3.40 4.58 19.67
N GLN A 273 -2.76 5.69 19.26
CA GLN A 273 -3.26 7.04 19.54
C GLN A 273 -4.59 7.35 18.85
N PHE A 274 -4.93 6.62 17.78
CA PHE A 274 -6.25 6.75 17.14
C PHE A 274 -7.35 6.04 17.94
N ALA A 275 -7.02 5.12 18.85
CA ALA A 275 -7.98 4.44 19.70
C ALA A 275 -8.53 5.36 20.80
N SER A 276 -7.69 6.21 21.37
CA SER A 276 -8.06 7.16 22.42
C SER A 276 -8.96 8.29 21.91
N GLY A 277 -9.01 8.50 20.59
CA GLY A 277 -9.69 9.64 19.95
C GLY A 277 -8.92 10.94 20.05
N GLU A 278 -7.66 10.92 20.53
CA GLU A 278 -6.76 12.08 20.54
C GLU A 278 -6.45 12.55 19.12
N ILE A 279 -6.30 11.59 18.19
CA ILE A 279 -6.12 11.87 16.78
C ILE A 279 -7.36 11.42 16.02
N LYS A 280 -7.91 12.32 15.20
CA LYS A 280 -9.03 12.03 14.29
C LYS A 280 -8.63 12.41 12.88
N LEU A 281 -8.75 11.46 11.96
CA LEU A 281 -8.55 11.75 10.54
C LEU A 281 -9.70 12.61 10.01
N PRO A 282 -9.43 13.58 9.13
CA PRO A 282 -10.46 14.36 8.48
C PRO A 282 -11.29 13.50 7.53
N TYR A 283 -12.56 13.85 7.36
CA TYR A 283 -13.40 13.26 6.34
C TYR A 283 -13.24 14.01 5.01
N HIS A 284 -13.06 13.25 3.94
CA HIS A 284 -13.11 13.72 2.57
C HIS A 284 -14.50 13.41 1.99
N ARG A 285 -15.09 14.43 1.36
CA ARG A 285 -16.41 14.34 0.73
C ARG A 285 -16.25 13.90 -0.72
N ALA A 286 -16.91 12.80 -1.11
CA ALA A 286 -16.93 12.30 -2.47
C ALA A 286 -18.37 12.19 -2.98
N GLU A 287 -18.69 12.86 -4.07
CA GLU A 287 -20.00 12.75 -4.74
C GLU A 287 -20.04 11.49 -5.60
N LYS A 288 -21.01 10.64 -5.37
CA LYS A 288 -21.12 9.30 -5.99
C LYS A 288 -22.56 8.99 -6.38
N LYS A 289 -22.69 8.05 -7.31
CA LYS A 289 -23.98 7.39 -7.58
C LYS A 289 -24.21 6.33 -6.52
N VAL A 290 -25.30 6.40 -5.80
CA VAL A 290 -25.71 5.44 -4.78
C VAL A 290 -27.13 4.98 -5.05
N ALA A 291 -27.29 3.69 -5.32
CA ALA A 291 -28.61 3.08 -5.40
C ALA A 291 -29.29 3.18 -4.01
N HIS A 292 -30.55 3.55 -4.00
CA HIS A 292 -31.32 3.76 -2.77
C HIS A 292 -32.79 3.44 -3.00
N VAL A 293 -33.53 3.26 -1.92
CA VAL A 293 -35.01 3.16 -1.98
C VAL A 293 -35.63 4.53 -1.83
N ASP A 294 -36.63 4.80 -2.67
CA ASP A 294 -37.43 6.02 -2.59
C ASP A 294 -38.48 5.96 -1.46
N GLU A 295 -39.28 7.03 -1.33
CA GLU A 295 -40.36 7.12 -0.32
C GLU A 295 -41.45 6.04 -0.51
N ASN A 296 -41.57 5.45 -1.70
CA ASN A 296 -42.50 4.36 -1.98
C ASN A 296 -41.87 2.97 -1.78
N GLY A 297 -40.63 2.89 -1.31
CA GLY A 297 -39.90 1.64 -1.12
C GLY A 297 -39.39 1.00 -2.43
N GLN A 298 -39.31 1.77 -3.54
CA GLN A 298 -38.81 1.28 -4.83
C GLN A 298 -37.32 1.57 -4.97
N LEU A 299 -36.57 0.58 -5.49
CA LEU A 299 -35.14 0.74 -5.76
C LEU A 299 -34.90 1.71 -6.92
N VAL A 300 -34.19 2.77 -6.65
CA VAL A 300 -33.75 3.78 -7.63
C VAL A 300 -32.25 3.59 -7.88
N THR A 301 -31.88 3.44 -9.16
CA THR A 301 -30.47 3.40 -9.59
C THR A 301 -30.18 4.67 -10.37
N PRO A 302 -29.44 5.63 -9.79
CA PRO A 302 -29.24 6.96 -10.41
C PRO A 302 -28.21 6.91 -11.54
N ASP A 303 -28.46 7.72 -12.59
CA ASP A 303 -27.55 7.89 -13.72
C ASP A 303 -26.49 8.98 -13.47
N GLN A 304 -26.72 9.85 -12.49
CA GLN A 304 -25.83 10.93 -12.09
C GLN A 304 -25.50 10.80 -10.59
N PRO A 305 -24.43 11.43 -10.09
CA PRO A 305 -24.16 11.52 -8.66
C PRO A 305 -25.38 12.09 -7.93
N ASN A 306 -25.85 11.38 -6.92
CA ASN A 306 -27.01 11.71 -6.09
C ASN A 306 -26.70 11.69 -4.60
N ALA A 307 -25.48 11.35 -4.25
CA ALA A 307 -25.13 11.11 -2.86
C ALA A 307 -23.72 11.59 -2.53
N VAL A 308 -23.51 11.84 -1.25
CA VAL A 308 -22.23 12.12 -0.63
C VAL A 308 -21.78 10.90 0.17
N LYS A 309 -20.57 10.44 -0.10
CA LYS A 309 -19.85 9.47 0.72
C LYS A 309 -18.72 10.17 1.46
N PHE A 310 -18.51 9.74 2.69
CA PHE A 310 -17.41 10.24 3.52
C PHE A 310 -16.33 9.17 3.60
N GLU A 311 -15.11 9.54 3.26
CA GLU A 311 -13.95 8.67 3.27
C GLU A 311 -12.84 9.31 4.09
N THR A 312 -12.04 8.51 4.77
CA THR A 312 -10.79 8.94 5.41
C THR A 312 -9.61 8.32 4.68
N PHE A 313 -8.46 8.98 4.72
CA PHE A 313 -7.25 8.48 4.09
C PHE A 313 -6.14 8.25 5.10
N VAL A 314 -5.41 7.14 4.98
CA VAL A 314 -4.33 6.79 5.92
C VAL A 314 -3.23 7.83 5.95
N PHE A 315 -2.97 8.48 4.83
CA PHE A 315 -1.93 9.51 4.72
C PHE A 315 -2.28 10.81 5.48
N ASP A 316 -3.54 11.03 5.84
CA ASP A 316 -3.93 12.14 6.72
C ASP A 316 -3.40 11.96 8.14
N ALA A 317 -2.81 10.82 8.46
CA ALA A 317 -2.07 10.61 9.70
C ALA A 317 -0.68 11.28 9.69
N LEU A 318 -0.08 11.52 8.51
CA LEU A 318 1.26 12.13 8.40
C LEU A 318 1.43 13.45 9.16
N PRO A 319 0.49 14.42 9.11
CA PRO A 319 0.62 15.68 9.86
C PRO A 319 0.67 15.52 11.38
N PHE A 320 0.28 14.38 11.91
CA PHE A 320 0.29 14.05 13.34
C PHE A 320 1.52 13.23 13.74
N ALA A 321 2.22 12.65 12.77
CA ALA A 321 3.39 11.83 13.02
C ALA A 321 4.59 12.66 13.47
N LYS A 322 5.33 12.16 14.45
CA LYS A 322 6.64 12.69 14.82
C LYS A 322 7.68 12.16 13.84
N ASN A 323 8.62 13.02 13.45
CA ASN A 323 9.74 12.69 12.56
C ASN A 323 9.29 11.93 11.29
N PRO A 324 8.26 12.37 10.55
CA PRO A 324 7.83 11.66 9.37
C PRO A 324 8.97 11.60 8.34
N LEU A 325 9.22 10.41 7.78
CA LEU A 325 10.26 10.18 6.80
C LEU A 325 9.65 9.84 5.45
N ILE A 326 10.16 10.45 4.39
CA ILE A 326 9.86 10.07 3.02
C ILE A 326 11.12 9.48 2.40
N LEU A 327 11.02 8.26 1.86
CA LEU A 327 12.09 7.60 1.13
C LEU A 327 11.62 7.37 -0.32
N GLU A 328 12.34 7.96 -1.28
CA GLU A 328 12.07 7.69 -2.68
C GLU A 328 12.27 6.22 -3.01
N ALA A 329 11.51 5.70 -3.93
CA ALA A 329 11.62 4.34 -4.44
C ALA A 329 11.80 4.36 -5.95
N ASP A 330 12.55 3.39 -6.48
CA ASP A 330 12.54 3.10 -7.91
C ASP A 330 11.16 2.55 -8.29
N ARG A 331 10.49 3.21 -9.23
CA ARG A 331 9.17 2.82 -9.71
C ARG A 331 9.16 1.39 -10.23
N GLY A 332 10.17 1.01 -11.01
CA GLY A 332 10.28 -0.33 -11.59
C GLY A 332 10.46 -1.43 -10.55
N GLU A 333 10.88 -1.08 -9.33
CA GLU A 333 11.05 -2.02 -8.23
C GLU A 333 9.84 -2.08 -7.28
N GLU A 334 9.04 -1.00 -7.18
CA GLU A 334 8.08 -0.86 -6.09
C GLU A 334 6.62 -0.61 -6.52
N PHE A 335 6.36 -0.25 -7.81
CA PHE A 335 5.02 0.22 -8.15
C PHE A 335 4.60 -0.08 -9.59
N SER A 336 3.61 -0.96 -9.71
CA SER A 336 2.88 -1.25 -10.95
C SER A 336 1.49 -1.77 -10.62
N PRO A 337 0.56 -0.91 -10.19
CA PRO A 337 -0.74 -1.34 -9.70
C PRO A 337 -1.65 -1.82 -10.83
N VAL A 338 -2.57 -2.74 -10.49
CA VAL A 338 -3.60 -3.22 -11.42
C VAL A 338 -4.93 -2.53 -11.08
N LYS A 339 -5.28 -1.48 -11.82
CA LYS A 339 -6.48 -0.63 -11.59
C LYS A 339 -7.45 -0.58 -12.76
N ASN A 340 -6.95 -0.73 -13.98
CA ASN A 340 -7.69 -0.56 -15.22
C ASN A 340 -7.74 -1.85 -16.04
N MET A 341 -8.74 -2.01 -16.89
CA MET A 341 -8.81 -3.16 -17.81
C MET A 341 -7.69 -3.11 -18.87
N THR A 342 -7.37 -1.93 -19.37
CA THR A 342 -6.41 -1.72 -20.45
C THR A 342 -5.58 -0.45 -20.22
N GLY A 343 -4.44 -0.34 -20.89
CA GLY A 343 -3.57 0.83 -20.85
C GLY A 343 -2.72 0.90 -19.58
N VAL A 344 -2.52 2.11 -19.07
CA VAL A 344 -1.73 2.34 -17.85
C VAL A 344 -2.43 1.72 -16.64
N ASP A 345 -1.65 1.14 -15.72
CA ASP A 345 -2.15 0.45 -14.53
C ASP A 345 -3.10 -0.73 -14.87
N SER A 346 -2.89 -1.40 -15.99
CA SER A 346 -3.63 -2.61 -16.38
C SER A 346 -2.89 -3.88 -15.98
N LEU A 347 -3.58 -5.03 -16.11
CA LEU A 347 -2.95 -6.33 -15.92
C LEU A 347 -1.79 -6.55 -16.91
N GLU A 348 -1.95 -6.11 -18.15
CA GLU A 348 -0.93 -6.24 -19.20
C GLU A 348 0.31 -5.41 -18.86
N SER A 349 0.15 -4.12 -18.53
CA SER A 349 1.27 -3.24 -18.15
C SER A 349 1.97 -3.75 -16.88
N SER A 350 1.20 -4.20 -15.89
CA SER A 350 1.77 -4.73 -14.65
C SER A 350 2.57 -6.02 -14.86
N ARG A 351 2.12 -6.93 -15.76
CA ARG A 351 2.90 -8.12 -16.14
C ARG A 351 4.20 -7.75 -16.86
N ALA A 352 4.17 -6.77 -17.73
CA ALA A 352 5.37 -6.27 -18.40
C ALA A 352 6.39 -5.71 -17.37
N ASP A 353 5.93 -4.95 -16.39
CA ASP A 353 6.78 -4.40 -15.34
C ASP A 353 7.34 -5.50 -14.42
N GLN A 354 6.55 -6.53 -14.07
CA GLN A 354 7.03 -7.69 -13.32
C GLN A 354 8.14 -8.44 -14.07
N ILE A 355 7.99 -8.63 -15.39
CA ILE A 355 9.02 -9.25 -16.25
C ILE A 355 10.27 -8.38 -16.28
N GLN A 356 10.12 -7.06 -16.41
CA GLN A 356 11.24 -6.15 -16.46
C GLN A 356 11.99 -6.11 -15.12
N LYS A 357 11.29 -6.09 -13.99
CA LYS A 357 11.90 -6.21 -12.65
C LYS A 357 12.70 -7.50 -12.53
N ALA A 358 12.12 -8.64 -12.93
CA ALA A 358 12.82 -9.92 -12.90
C ALA A 358 14.09 -9.92 -13.78
N LYS A 359 14.03 -9.36 -14.98
CA LYS A 359 15.18 -9.19 -15.88
C LYS A 359 16.25 -8.30 -15.25
N ASN A 360 15.88 -7.21 -14.61
CA ASN A 360 16.82 -6.32 -13.93
C ASN A 360 17.55 -7.03 -12.79
N TRP A 361 16.86 -7.83 -12.00
CA TRP A 361 17.47 -8.62 -10.92
C TRP A 361 18.45 -9.65 -11.44
N LEU A 362 18.06 -10.40 -12.48
CA LEU A 362 18.96 -11.38 -13.11
C LEU A 362 20.19 -10.70 -13.74
N SER A 363 20.01 -9.56 -14.38
CA SER A 363 21.14 -8.80 -14.96
C SER A 363 22.11 -8.32 -13.90
N LYS A 364 21.61 -7.78 -12.77
CA LYS A 364 22.43 -7.38 -11.63
C LYS A 364 23.19 -8.58 -11.01
N ALA A 365 22.58 -9.75 -11.05
CA ALA A 365 23.21 -11.01 -10.60
C ALA A 365 24.18 -11.64 -11.65
N GLY A 366 24.35 -11.02 -12.80
CA GLY A 366 25.25 -11.51 -13.86
C GLY A 366 24.67 -12.63 -14.73
N HIS A 367 23.38 -12.96 -14.58
CA HIS A 367 22.72 -13.97 -15.42
C HIS A 367 22.48 -13.45 -16.82
N LYS A 368 22.67 -14.35 -17.81
CA LYS A 368 22.34 -14.08 -19.21
C LYS A 368 21.01 -14.70 -19.56
N TYR A 369 20.16 -13.97 -20.28
CA TYR A 369 18.88 -14.43 -20.81
C TYR A 369 18.68 -13.85 -22.21
N ARG A 370 17.77 -14.46 -22.96
CA ARG A 370 17.39 -13.91 -24.28
C ARG A 370 16.49 -12.70 -24.06
N GLU A 371 16.63 -11.69 -24.89
CA GLU A 371 15.88 -10.42 -24.77
C GLU A 371 14.35 -10.63 -24.82
N ASP A 372 13.91 -11.57 -25.67
CA ASP A 372 12.50 -11.94 -25.84
C ASP A 372 11.95 -12.90 -24.75
N SER A 373 12.78 -13.29 -23.78
CA SER A 373 12.34 -14.21 -22.72
C SER A 373 11.32 -13.55 -21.80
N ILE A 374 10.31 -14.33 -21.42
CA ILE A 374 9.43 -14.00 -20.29
C ILE A 374 10.06 -14.61 -19.03
N VAL A 375 10.26 -13.80 -18.03
CA VAL A 375 10.92 -14.18 -16.77
C VAL A 375 9.99 -13.88 -15.60
N GLU A 376 9.90 -14.83 -14.68
CA GLU A 376 9.22 -14.67 -13.40
C GLU A 376 10.12 -15.18 -12.27
N ILE A 377 10.37 -14.35 -11.28
CA ILE A 377 11.12 -14.72 -10.07
C ILE A 377 10.13 -15.16 -8.99
N CYS A 378 10.45 -16.27 -8.31
CA CYS A 378 9.67 -16.74 -7.19
C CYS A 378 9.95 -15.88 -5.95
N PRO A 379 8.98 -15.11 -5.41
CA PRO A 379 9.24 -14.22 -4.29
C PRO A 379 9.63 -14.95 -3.00
N LYS A 380 9.23 -16.22 -2.85
CA LYS A 380 9.63 -17.05 -1.72
C LYS A 380 11.12 -17.35 -1.72
N SER A 381 11.65 -17.74 -2.90
CA SER A 381 13.07 -18.15 -3.01
C SER A 381 14.01 -16.96 -3.10
N PHE A 382 13.53 -15.84 -3.60
CA PHE A 382 14.29 -14.63 -3.85
C PHE A 382 13.48 -13.41 -3.39
N PRO A 383 13.37 -13.17 -2.07
CA PRO A 383 12.62 -12.03 -1.55
C PRO A 383 13.28 -10.69 -1.88
N TYR A 384 14.58 -10.67 -2.15
CA TYR A 384 15.34 -9.46 -2.48
C TYR A 384 16.26 -9.68 -3.67
N PRO A 385 16.68 -8.60 -4.40
CA PRO A 385 17.54 -8.71 -5.58
C PRO A 385 18.90 -9.37 -5.29
N GLU A 386 19.49 -9.14 -4.11
CA GLU A 386 20.76 -9.74 -3.71
C GLU A 386 20.69 -11.28 -3.53
N ASP A 387 19.52 -11.84 -3.28
CA ASP A 387 19.35 -13.30 -3.14
C ASP A 387 19.61 -14.02 -4.48
N CYS A 388 19.42 -13.34 -5.61
CA CYS A 388 19.73 -13.86 -6.94
C CYS A 388 21.24 -14.11 -7.13
N LEU A 389 22.12 -13.47 -6.37
CA LEU A 389 23.57 -13.61 -6.45
C LEU A 389 24.06 -14.97 -5.86
N LEU A 390 23.35 -15.54 -4.92
CA LEU A 390 23.75 -16.78 -4.22
C LEU A 390 23.80 -18.00 -5.13
N TYR A 391 23.10 -17.98 -6.26
CA TYR A 391 23.04 -19.07 -7.23
C TYR A 391 24.07 -18.95 -8.38
N THR A 392 24.95 -17.95 -8.33
CA THR A 392 25.98 -17.75 -9.36
C THR A 392 27.31 -18.42 -9.04
N SER A 393 27.46 -18.99 -7.84
CA SER A 393 28.64 -19.79 -7.52
C SER A 393 28.66 -21.07 -8.38
N PRO A 394 29.74 -21.34 -9.14
CA PRO A 394 29.83 -22.59 -9.90
C PRO A 394 29.72 -23.75 -8.93
N SER A 395 28.88 -24.73 -9.28
CA SER A 395 28.80 -26.00 -8.56
C SER A 395 30.22 -26.60 -8.51
N PRO A 396 30.68 -27.12 -7.37
CA PRO A 396 31.99 -27.79 -7.31
C PRO A 396 32.04 -29.14 -8.05
N ARG A 397 31.21 -29.30 -9.07
CA ARG A 397 31.10 -30.52 -9.92
C ARG A 397 31.22 -30.13 -11.37
N ASP A 398 32.42 -29.77 -11.76
CA ASP A 398 32.92 -29.93 -13.12
C ASP A 398 34.45 -30.15 -13.05
#